data_28055bf16ac6497d9d5665fe07219a61
#
_entry.id   28055bf16ac6497d9d5665fe07219a61
#
_cell.length_a   1.000
_cell.length_b   1.000
_cell.length_c   1.000
_cell.angle_alpha   90.00
_cell.angle_beta   90.00
_cell.angle_gamma   90.00
#
_symmetry.space_group_name_H-M   'P 1'
#
loop_
_entity.id
_entity.type
_entity.pdbx_description
1 polymer ?
#
loop_
_entity_poly.entity_id
_entity_poly.type
_entity_poly.pdbx_seq_one_letter_code
_entity_poly.pdbx_strand_id
1 'polypeptide(L)'
;MELTYKSRRKISLLYGLVTLCANLMAAIIPINCSTPQITEAFQSNWQAFLETHRYFTIIITIITFSIPSLLCMIYASNTKGNNFLSRFVNFPFAFSLLGITGWIFYFFVETIILIIVKTEYNINITPVLLTSSMYIILEALFSFTLSFFIMDSLHRNRILPRYFPQGELSRIKGTINPSVKLLFINLYISVVLFPLVYLLSTLFTIILNNNLTLDKNIIITFGIIVISGIFIFVIFSDYFDCPLKRLQKGVEQIKNGDLHSKVRIITNDSFGVLADTFNEMSSSIEEKTQKIYQIQNSIITGMATMVESRDNSTGGHIKRTSECVKLFISEIKKNDEFKNLPDYFCADVIKAAPMHDLGKIAVDDSILRKPGKFTDEEYEKMKKHSEEGVKIIENVLSEVDDNNFKTIAINIAHYHHEKYNGQGYPDKLKGAEIPLEARIMALADVFDALVSKRCYKDTFSYDKAFSIIQESLGSHFDPKLGKIFIDSREKFEMLYSRI
;
A
#
# COMPACT_ATOMS: atom_id res chain seq x y z
N MET A 1 -15.40 1.21 -17.32
CA MET A 1 -14.09 0.81 -17.88
C MET A 1 -14.35 -0.22 -18.98
N GLU A 2 -14.20 0.17 -20.23
CA GLU A 2 -14.39 -0.78 -21.36
C GLU A 2 -13.03 -1.10 -21.98
N LEU A 3 -12.67 -2.39 -21.91
CA LEU A 3 -11.58 -2.91 -22.73
C LEU A 3 -11.96 -2.73 -24.20
N THR A 4 -11.14 -2.06 -25.00
CA THR A 4 -11.39 -1.98 -26.44
C THR A 4 -11.42 -3.39 -27.04
N TYR A 5 -12.29 -3.62 -28.01
CA TYR A 5 -12.44 -4.93 -28.72
C TYR A 5 -11.07 -5.46 -29.20
N LYS A 6 -10.20 -4.57 -29.68
CA LYS A 6 -8.85 -4.89 -30.16
C LYS A 6 -7.93 -5.44 -29.04
N SER A 7 -8.02 -4.89 -27.84
CA SER A 7 -7.22 -5.36 -26.67
C SER A 7 -7.70 -6.72 -26.20
N ARG A 8 -9.03 -6.96 -26.15
CA ARG A 8 -9.62 -8.27 -25.79
C ARG A 8 -9.15 -9.36 -26.72
N ARG A 9 -9.22 -9.13 -28.02
CA ARG A 9 -8.77 -10.08 -29.03
C ARG A 9 -7.29 -10.44 -28.91
N LYS A 10 -6.43 -9.46 -28.63
CA LYS A 10 -4.98 -9.72 -28.42
C LYS A 10 -4.73 -10.57 -27.18
N ILE A 11 -5.40 -10.29 -26.05
CA ILE A 11 -5.23 -11.05 -24.81
C ILE A 11 -5.76 -12.47 -25.00
N SER A 12 -6.91 -12.62 -25.63
CA SER A 12 -7.52 -13.93 -25.93
C SER A 12 -6.63 -14.79 -26.83
N LEU A 13 -6.07 -14.20 -27.88
CA LEU A 13 -5.10 -14.87 -28.75
C LEU A 13 -3.85 -15.33 -28.00
N LEU A 14 -3.29 -14.45 -27.17
CA LEU A 14 -2.12 -14.80 -26.35
C LEU A 14 -2.40 -15.98 -25.42
N TYR A 15 -3.52 -15.97 -24.73
CA TYR A 15 -3.87 -17.03 -23.80
C TYR A 15 -4.23 -18.33 -24.50
N GLY A 16 -4.96 -18.26 -25.61
CA GLY A 16 -5.20 -19.41 -26.46
C GLY A 16 -3.91 -20.05 -26.97
N LEU A 17 -2.92 -19.25 -27.34
CA LEU A 17 -1.61 -19.73 -27.75
C LEU A 17 -0.86 -20.41 -26.58
N VAL A 18 -0.87 -19.81 -25.39
CA VAL A 18 -0.25 -20.42 -24.19
C VAL A 18 -0.89 -21.76 -23.86
N THR A 19 -2.23 -21.85 -23.90
CA THR A 19 -2.95 -23.11 -23.69
C THR A 19 -2.58 -24.17 -24.73
N LEU A 20 -2.52 -23.78 -26.01
CA LEU A 20 -2.11 -24.67 -27.08
C LEU A 20 -0.68 -25.17 -26.89
N CYS A 21 0.27 -24.29 -26.61
CA CYS A 21 1.65 -24.67 -26.37
C CYS A 21 1.81 -25.60 -25.16
N ALA A 22 1.10 -25.31 -24.06
CA ALA A 22 1.12 -26.17 -22.87
C ALA A 22 0.57 -27.58 -23.14
N ASN A 23 -0.54 -27.68 -23.89
CA ASN A 23 -1.12 -28.94 -24.30
C ASN A 23 -0.18 -29.72 -25.24
N LEU A 24 0.40 -29.06 -26.22
CA LEU A 24 1.35 -29.69 -27.15
C LEU A 24 2.63 -30.14 -26.44
N MET A 25 3.17 -29.35 -25.50
CA MET A 25 4.31 -29.76 -24.69
C MET A 25 4.01 -31.00 -23.84
N ALA A 26 2.84 -31.05 -23.20
CA ALA A 26 2.40 -32.21 -22.46
C ALA A 26 2.20 -33.43 -23.38
N ALA A 27 1.64 -33.25 -24.57
CA ALA A 27 1.40 -34.31 -25.51
C ALA A 27 2.65 -34.92 -26.19
N ILE A 28 3.81 -34.24 -26.13
CA ILE A 28 5.10 -34.79 -26.57
C ILE A 28 5.61 -35.87 -25.62
N ILE A 29 5.21 -35.82 -24.34
CA ILE A 29 5.67 -36.72 -23.30
C ILE A 29 5.25 -38.18 -23.54
N PRO A 30 3.96 -38.50 -23.88
CA PRO A 30 3.48 -39.87 -24.03
C PRO A 30 4.02 -40.60 -25.26
N ILE A 31 4.42 -39.88 -26.29
CA ILE A 31 4.91 -40.49 -27.56
C ILE A 31 6.06 -41.47 -27.31
N ASN A 32 6.75 -41.35 -26.16
CA ASN A 32 7.91 -42.15 -25.82
C ASN A 32 7.69 -43.12 -24.63
N CYS A 33 6.44 -43.24 -24.12
CA CYS A 33 6.12 -44.17 -23.04
C CYS A 33 5.76 -45.55 -23.60
N SER A 34 6.72 -46.46 -23.60
CA SER A 34 6.42 -47.88 -23.72
C SER A 34 5.78 -48.35 -22.42
N THR A 35 4.53 -48.74 -22.46
CA THR A 35 3.85 -49.33 -21.30
C THR A 35 4.34 -50.76 -21.06
N PRO A 36 4.65 -51.15 -19.81
CA PRO A 36 5.23 -52.47 -19.49
C PRO A 36 4.34 -53.69 -19.84
N GLN A 37 3.06 -53.42 -20.10
CA GLN A 37 2.08 -54.47 -20.37
C GLN A 37 1.71 -54.59 -21.85
N ILE A 38 2.36 -53.82 -22.70
CA ILE A 38 2.20 -53.94 -24.13
C ILE A 38 2.98 -55.15 -24.60
N THR A 39 2.28 -56.22 -25.00
CA THR A 39 2.92 -57.36 -25.64
C THR A 39 3.61 -56.91 -26.90
N GLU A 40 4.70 -57.58 -27.30
CA GLU A 40 5.40 -57.33 -28.58
C GLU A 40 4.43 -57.33 -29.77
N ALA A 41 3.42 -58.19 -29.72
CA ALA A 41 2.35 -58.26 -30.72
C ALA A 41 1.50 -56.98 -30.75
N PHE A 42 1.17 -56.35 -29.60
CA PHE A 42 0.47 -55.06 -29.58
C PHE A 42 1.36 -53.95 -30.13
N GLN A 43 2.64 -53.92 -29.73
CA GLN A 43 3.54 -52.88 -30.15
C GLN A 43 3.83 -52.89 -31.64
N SER A 44 3.99 -54.08 -32.27
CA SER A 44 4.13 -54.22 -33.69
C SER A 44 2.86 -53.81 -34.46
N ASN A 45 1.70 -54.24 -33.99
CA ASN A 45 0.40 -53.88 -34.61
C ASN A 45 0.06 -52.39 -34.40
N TRP A 46 0.40 -51.80 -33.26
CA TRP A 46 0.28 -50.37 -33.01
C TRP A 46 1.17 -49.56 -33.94
N GLN A 47 2.43 -49.96 -34.13
CA GLN A 47 3.33 -49.29 -35.09
C GLN A 47 2.81 -49.44 -36.52
N ALA A 48 2.35 -50.61 -36.94
CA ALA A 48 1.77 -50.81 -38.25
C ALA A 48 0.52 -49.94 -38.48
N PHE A 49 -0.34 -49.83 -37.47
CA PHE A 49 -1.50 -48.92 -37.49
C PHE A 49 -1.08 -47.46 -37.63
N LEU A 50 -0.10 -47.00 -36.83
CA LEU A 50 0.43 -45.62 -36.87
C LEU A 50 1.10 -45.29 -38.21
N GLU A 51 1.82 -46.21 -38.79
CA GLU A 51 2.44 -46.03 -40.12
C GLU A 51 1.39 -45.94 -41.22
N THR A 52 0.39 -46.80 -41.17
CA THR A 52 -0.70 -46.79 -42.13
C THR A 52 -1.61 -45.56 -42.03
N HIS A 53 -1.84 -45.08 -40.80
CA HIS A 53 -2.75 -43.95 -40.52
C HIS A 53 -2.04 -42.68 -40.01
N ARG A 54 -0.74 -42.53 -40.30
CA ARG A 54 0.11 -41.46 -39.78
C ARG A 54 -0.46 -40.06 -39.94
N TYR A 55 -0.95 -39.73 -41.09
CA TYR A 55 -1.53 -38.40 -41.33
C TYR A 55 -2.85 -38.19 -40.57
N PHE A 56 -3.66 -39.23 -40.47
CA PHE A 56 -4.92 -39.19 -39.71
C PHE A 56 -4.63 -38.92 -38.22
N THR A 57 -3.72 -39.66 -37.60
CA THR A 57 -3.38 -39.50 -36.19
C THR A 57 -2.81 -38.13 -35.88
N ILE A 58 -1.91 -37.59 -36.73
CA ILE A 58 -1.37 -36.25 -36.59
C ILE A 58 -2.45 -35.18 -36.70
N ILE A 59 -3.31 -35.27 -37.74
CA ILE A 59 -4.38 -34.29 -37.97
C ILE A 59 -5.37 -34.27 -36.80
N ILE A 60 -5.80 -35.46 -36.34
CA ILE A 60 -6.76 -35.55 -35.26
C ILE A 60 -6.19 -35.03 -33.94
N THR A 61 -4.90 -35.27 -33.65
CA THR A 61 -4.20 -34.73 -32.48
C THR A 61 -4.17 -33.20 -32.54
N ILE A 62 -3.78 -32.61 -33.66
CA ILE A 62 -3.76 -31.17 -33.86
C ILE A 62 -5.14 -30.55 -33.65
N ILE A 63 -6.19 -31.16 -34.25
CA ILE A 63 -7.57 -30.70 -34.11
C ILE A 63 -8.00 -30.76 -32.67
N THR A 64 -7.74 -31.85 -31.97
CA THR A 64 -8.11 -32.08 -30.57
C THR A 64 -7.51 -30.99 -29.64
N PHE A 65 -6.23 -30.69 -29.77
CA PHE A 65 -5.59 -29.66 -28.94
C PHE A 65 -5.83 -28.24 -29.43
N SER A 66 -6.38 -28.04 -30.65
CA SER A 66 -6.81 -26.71 -31.11
C SER A 66 -8.19 -26.31 -30.57
N ILE A 67 -9.06 -27.27 -30.23
CA ILE A 67 -10.40 -27.01 -29.71
C ILE A 67 -10.39 -26.14 -28.45
N PRO A 68 -9.56 -26.42 -27.41
CA PRO A 68 -9.49 -25.54 -26.23
C PRO A 68 -9.15 -24.10 -26.57
N SER A 69 -8.19 -23.87 -27.49
CA SER A 69 -7.82 -22.55 -27.93
C SER A 69 -8.95 -21.77 -28.58
N LEU A 70 -9.77 -22.44 -29.39
CA LEU A 70 -10.99 -21.87 -29.98
C LEU A 70 -12.04 -21.55 -28.91
N LEU A 71 -12.28 -22.46 -27.98
CA LEU A 71 -13.16 -22.22 -26.83
C LEU A 71 -12.73 -21.05 -25.98
N CYS A 72 -11.43 -20.90 -25.75
CA CYS A 72 -10.85 -19.75 -25.08
C CYS A 72 -11.15 -18.42 -25.80
N MET A 73 -11.02 -18.40 -27.13
CA MET A 73 -11.34 -17.22 -27.93
C MET A 73 -12.84 -16.86 -27.87
N ILE A 74 -13.70 -17.86 -27.92
CA ILE A 74 -15.17 -17.70 -27.79
C ILE A 74 -15.52 -17.19 -26.39
N TYR A 75 -14.95 -17.77 -25.35
CA TYR A 75 -15.16 -17.34 -23.97
C TYR A 75 -14.79 -15.88 -23.76
N ALA A 76 -13.63 -15.44 -24.26
CA ALA A 76 -13.18 -14.06 -24.14
C ALA A 76 -14.00 -13.08 -24.98
N SER A 77 -14.49 -13.48 -26.18
CA SER A 77 -15.30 -12.63 -27.05
C SER A 77 -16.70 -12.36 -26.47
N ASN A 78 -17.27 -13.34 -25.77
CA ASN A 78 -18.61 -13.26 -25.18
C ASN A 78 -18.66 -12.53 -23.83
N THR A 79 -17.55 -12.00 -23.34
CA THR A 79 -17.48 -11.25 -22.09
C THR A 79 -17.98 -9.82 -22.29
N LYS A 80 -19.31 -9.62 -22.25
CA LYS A 80 -19.97 -8.30 -22.28
C LYS A 80 -20.85 -8.14 -21.02
N GLY A 81 -21.09 -6.89 -20.60
CA GLY A 81 -22.02 -6.56 -19.52
C GLY A 81 -21.43 -6.58 -18.11
N ASN A 82 -22.31 -6.56 -17.08
CA ASN A 82 -21.95 -6.36 -15.67
C ASN A 82 -20.95 -7.39 -15.09
N ASN A 83 -20.84 -8.57 -15.69
CA ASN A 83 -19.93 -9.63 -15.24
C ASN A 83 -18.57 -9.62 -15.98
N PHE A 84 -18.31 -8.59 -16.78
CA PHE A 84 -17.06 -8.50 -17.56
C PHE A 84 -15.82 -8.50 -16.66
N LEU A 85 -15.85 -7.70 -15.58
CA LEU A 85 -14.68 -7.54 -14.70
C LEU A 85 -14.30 -8.86 -14.01
N SER A 86 -15.27 -9.57 -13.44
CA SER A 86 -15.01 -10.84 -12.78
C SER A 86 -14.50 -11.91 -13.76
N ARG A 87 -15.08 -11.98 -14.95
CA ARG A 87 -14.61 -12.93 -16.00
C ARG A 87 -13.20 -12.58 -16.47
N PHE A 88 -12.90 -11.31 -16.64
CA PHE A 88 -11.57 -10.86 -17.07
C PHE A 88 -10.50 -11.23 -16.04
N VAL A 89 -10.76 -10.99 -14.75
CA VAL A 89 -9.85 -11.37 -13.67
C VAL A 89 -9.65 -12.90 -13.62
N ASN A 90 -10.70 -13.68 -13.94
CA ASN A 90 -10.68 -15.15 -13.93
C ASN A 90 -10.05 -15.77 -15.18
N PHE A 91 -9.62 -15.00 -16.18
CA PHE A 91 -9.09 -15.54 -17.44
C PHE A 91 -8.01 -16.61 -17.25
N PRO A 92 -6.95 -16.43 -16.45
CA PRO A 92 -5.91 -17.44 -16.30
C PRO A 92 -6.49 -18.80 -15.88
N PHE A 93 -7.37 -18.81 -14.88
CA PHE A 93 -7.99 -20.02 -14.39
C PHE A 93 -8.95 -20.64 -15.41
N ALA A 94 -9.83 -19.82 -16.00
CA ALA A 94 -10.82 -20.28 -16.97
C ALA A 94 -10.17 -20.87 -18.24
N PHE A 95 -9.12 -20.23 -18.74
CA PHE A 95 -8.42 -20.72 -19.94
C PHE A 95 -7.64 -21.99 -19.67
N SER A 96 -7.00 -22.12 -18.51
CA SER A 96 -6.32 -23.36 -18.12
C SER A 96 -7.31 -24.52 -17.92
N LEU A 97 -8.48 -24.23 -17.34
CA LEU A 97 -9.54 -25.22 -17.19
C LEU A 97 -10.12 -25.66 -18.54
N LEU A 98 -10.31 -24.71 -19.46
CA LEU A 98 -10.71 -25.03 -20.83
C LEU A 98 -9.65 -25.87 -21.56
N GLY A 99 -8.38 -25.69 -21.22
CA GLY A 99 -7.27 -26.50 -21.72
C GLY A 99 -7.45 -27.99 -21.46
N ILE A 100 -8.03 -28.36 -20.32
CA ILE A 100 -8.31 -29.75 -19.96
C ILE A 100 -9.31 -30.42 -20.94
N THR A 101 -10.20 -29.65 -21.57
CA THR A 101 -11.17 -30.20 -22.53
C THR A 101 -10.47 -30.89 -23.71
N GLY A 102 -9.28 -30.42 -24.12
CA GLY A 102 -8.47 -31.09 -25.14
C GLY A 102 -8.07 -32.52 -24.73
N TRP A 103 -7.70 -32.70 -23.48
CA TRP A 103 -7.33 -34.01 -22.94
C TRP A 103 -8.51 -34.95 -22.81
N ILE A 104 -9.69 -34.43 -22.48
CA ILE A 104 -10.93 -35.21 -22.50
C ILE A 104 -11.25 -35.69 -23.92
N PHE A 105 -11.11 -34.80 -24.90
CA PHE A 105 -11.27 -35.20 -26.31
C PHE A 105 -10.22 -36.21 -26.75
N TYR A 106 -8.96 -36.01 -26.36
CA TYR A 106 -7.86 -36.92 -26.65
C TYR A 106 -8.15 -38.33 -26.09
N PHE A 107 -8.63 -38.42 -24.85
CA PHE A 107 -9.04 -39.69 -24.25
C PHE A 107 -10.12 -40.44 -25.08
N PHE A 108 -11.13 -39.74 -25.53
CA PHE A 108 -12.16 -40.36 -26.38
C PHE A 108 -11.59 -40.80 -27.72
N VAL A 109 -10.77 -40.00 -28.35
CA VAL A 109 -10.12 -40.31 -29.62
C VAL A 109 -9.21 -41.53 -29.46
N GLU A 110 -8.38 -41.58 -28.47
CA GLU A 110 -7.50 -42.73 -28.19
C GLU A 110 -8.30 -43.98 -27.89
N THR A 111 -9.35 -43.87 -27.09
CA THR A 111 -10.24 -45.01 -26.82
C THR A 111 -10.85 -45.57 -28.10
N ILE A 112 -11.33 -44.73 -29.01
CA ILE A 112 -11.87 -45.14 -30.31
C ILE A 112 -10.78 -45.87 -31.15
N ILE A 113 -9.58 -45.30 -31.21
CA ILE A 113 -8.45 -45.91 -31.94
C ILE A 113 -8.11 -47.26 -31.34
N LEU A 114 -8.04 -47.40 -30.04
CA LEU A 114 -7.78 -48.68 -29.37
C LEU A 114 -8.87 -49.71 -29.64
N ILE A 115 -10.16 -49.31 -29.73
CA ILE A 115 -11.23 -50.19 -30.09
C ILE A 115 -11.10 -50.69 -31.56
N ILE A 116 -10.68 -49.78 -32.46
CA ILE A 116 -10.41 -50.17 -33.86
C ILE A 116 -9.27 -51.20 -33.92
N VAL A 117 -8.15 -50.93 -33.24
CA VAL A 117 -7.00 -51.83 -33.16
C VAL A 117 -7.40 -53.18 -32.53
N LYS A 118 -8.27 -53.18 -31.51
CA LYS A 118 -8.79 -54.40 -30.90
C LYS A 118 -9.58 -55.24 -31.92
N THR A 119 -10.45 -54.58 -32.68
CA THR A 119 -11.31 -55.29 -33.65
C THR A 119 -10.50 -55.79 -34.86
N GLU A 120 -9.51 -55.07 -35.31
CA GLU A 120 -8.69 -55.38 -36.46
C GLU A 120 -7.64 -56.47 -36.15
N TYR A 121 -7.03 -56.42 -34.99
CA TYR A 121 -5.91 -57.29 -34.60
C TYR A 121 -6.24 -58.31 -33.51
N ASN A 122 -7.49 -58.34 -32.98
CA ASN A 122 -7.99 -59.27 -31.94
C ASN A 122 -7.11 -59.28 -30.66
N ILE A 123 -6.71 -58.10 -30.16
CA ILE A 123 -5.80 -57.93 -29.04
C ILE A 123 -6.56 -57.45 -27.78
N ASN A 124 -6.11 -57.87 -26.58
CA ASN A 124 -6.63 -57.33 -25.34
C ASN A 124 -6.10 -55.95 -25.07
N ILE A 125 -6.95 -54.90 -25.18
CA ILE A 125 -6.64 -53.50 -25.00
C ILE A 125 -6.80 -53.01 -23.55
N THR A 126 -7.40 -53.83 -22.65
CA THR A 126 -7.76 -53.38 -21.29
C THR A 126 -6.54 -52.85 -20.48
N PRO A 127 -5.38 -53.51 -20.48
CA PRO A 127 -4.21 -52.97 -19.75
C PRO A 127 -3.73 -51.63 -20.34
N VAL A 128 -3.71 -51.50 -21.67
CA VAL A 128 -3.30 -50.31 -22.38
C VAL A 128 -4.20 -49.14 -22.07
N LEU A 129 -5.53 -49.38 -22.14
CA LEU A 129 -6.53 -48.36 -21.85
C LEU A 129 -6.39 -47.84 -20.38
N LEU A 130 -6.11 -48.74 -19.45
CA LEU A 130 -5.99 -48.37 -18.03
C LEU A 130 -4.75 -47.53 -17.76
N THR A 131 -3.61 -47.91 -18.35
CA THR A 131 -2.34 -47.16 -18.21
C THR A 131 -2.41 -45.82 -18.95
N SER A 132 -2.91 -45.76 -20.18
CA SER A 132 -3.06 -44.52 -20.93
C SER A 132 -4.01 -43.54 -20.25
N SER A 133 -5.11 -44.02 -19.66
CA SER A 133 -6.05 -43.19 -18.90
C SER A 133 -5.35 -42.49 -17.71
N MET A 134 -4.48 -43.20 -17.00
CA MET A 134 -3.72 -42.62 -15.89
C MET A 134 -2.75 -41.53 -16.39
N TYR A 135 -2.05 -41.77 -17.48
CA TYR A 135 -1.13 -40.77 -18.05
C TYR A 135 -1.88 -39.54 -18.55
N ILE A 136 -2.98 -39.70 -19.26
CA ILE A 136 -3.80 -38.59 -19.77
C ILE A 136 -4.25 -37.67 -18.63
N ILE A 137 -4.62 -38.22 -17.46
CA ILE A 137 -5.00 -37.45 -16.29
C ILE A 137 -3.80 -36.62 -15.78
N LEU A 138 -2.64 -37.26 -15.66
CA LEU A 138 -1.41 -36.57 -15.17
C LEU A 138 -0.94 -35.48 -16.13
N GLU A 139 -1.00 -35.74 -17.43
CA GLU A 139 -0.67 -34.79 -18.49
C GLU A 139 -1.63 -33.61 -18.55
N ALA A 140 -2.92 -33.87 -18.38
CA ALA A 140 -3.94 -32.81 -18.27
C ALA A 140 -3.67 -31.90 -17.07
N LEU A 141 -3.30 -32.45 -15.90
CA LEU A 141 -2.93 -31.69 -14.72
C LEU A 141 -1.61 -30.92 -14.92
N PHE A 142 -0.64 -31.55 -15.56
CA PHE A 142 0.62 -30.87 -15.91
C PHE A 142 0.38 -29.70 -16.87
N SER A 143 -0.37 -29.92 -17.94
CA SER A 143 -0.75 -28.87 -18.90
C SER A 143 -1.54 -27.74 -18.25
N PHE A 144 -2.50 -28.06 -17.37
CA PHE A 144 -3.22 -27.08 -16.57
C PHE A 144 -2.25 -26.23 -15.72
N THR A 145 -1.32 -26.88 -15.01
CA THR A 145 -0.36 -26.19 -14.14
C THR A 145 0.51 -25.25 -14.93
N LEU A 146 1.10 -25.73 -16.01
CA LEU A 146 1.98 -24.94 -16.88
C LEU A 146 1.24 -23.73 -17.48
N SER A 147 0.07 -23.96 -18.07
CA SER A 147 -0.72 -22.89 -18.68
C SER A 147 -1.21 -21.88 -17.64
N PHE A 148 -1.67 -22.33 -16.48
CA PHE A 148 -2.15 -21.47 -15.40
C PHE A 148 -1.06 -20.55 -14.88
N PHE A 149 0.09 -21.08 -14.47
CA PHE A 149 1.14 -20.23 -13.89
C PHE A 149 1.73 -19.26 -14.91
N ILE A 150 1.90 -19.65 -16.16
CA ILE A 150 2.37 -18.73 -17.21
C ILE A 150 1.34 -17.59 -17.42
N MET A 151 0.07 -17.96 -17.61
CA MET A 151 -0.99 -16.96 -17.85
C MET A 151 -1.21 -16.06 -16.65
N ASP A 152 -1.21 -16.61 -15.42
CA ASP A 152 -1.40 -15.86 -14.20
C ASP A 152 -0.23 -14.89 -13.97
N SER A 153 1.01 -15.30 -14.19
CA SER A 153 2.18 -14.43 -14.11
C SER A 153 2.11 -13.27 -15.12
N LEU A 154 1.73 -13.55 -16.36
CA LEU A 154 1.54 -12.51 -17.38
C LEU A 154 0.37 -11.58 -17.04
N HIS A 155 -0.70 -12.14 -16.51
CA HIS A 155 -1.91 -11.41 -16.14
C HIS A 155 -1.64 -10.41 -15.02
N ARG A 156 -1.03 -10.86 -13.93
CA ARG A 156 -0.68 -10.04 -12.76
C ARG A 156 0.36 -8.97 -13.07
N ASN A 157 1.42 -9.35 -13.79
CA ASN A 157 2.56 -8.47 -13.96
C ASN A 157 2.42 -7.48 -15.12
N ARG A 158 1.66 -7.81 -16.16
CA ARG A 158 1.57 -6.98 -17.37
C ARG A 158 0.16 -6.51 -17.72
N ILE A 159 -0.87 -7.29 -17.43
CA ILE A 159 -2.22 -7.01 -17.92
C ILE A 159 -3.02 -6.27 -16.85
N LEU A 160 -3.21 -6.84 -15.67
CA LEU A 160 -4.01 -6.23 -14.60
C LEU A 160 -3.54 -4.83 -14.19
N PRO A 161 -2.22 -4.51 -14.09
CA PRO A 161 -1.77 -3.18 -13.70
C PRO A 161 -2.21 -2.06 -14.64
N ARG A 162 -2.47 -2.39 -15.91
CA ARG A 162 -2.94 -1.41 -16.91
C ARG A 162 -4.43 -1.04 -16.73
N TYR A 163 -5.20 -1.95 -16.13
CA TYR A 163 -6.65 -1.80 -15.97
C TYR A 163 -7.05 -1.51 -14.53
N PHE A 164 -6.25 -1.92 -13.57
CA PHE A 164 -6.45 -1.73 -12.13
C PHE A 164 -5.21 -1.08 -11.49
N PRO A 165 -4.92 0.18 -11.80
CA PRO A 165 -3.69 0.82 -11.32
C PRO A 165 -3.66 0.99 -9.80
N GLN A 166 -4.83 0.96 -9.14
CA GLN A 166 -4.95 1.10 -7.69
C GLN A 166 -5.04 -0.24 -6.93
N GLY A 167 -5.23 -1.35 -7.62
CA GLY A 167 -5.49 -2.66 -7.00
C GLY A 167 -6.98 -2.88 -6.74
N GLU A 168 -7.36 -3.30 -5.52
CA GLU A 168 -8.75 -3.53 -5.07
C GLU A 168 -9.51 -4.62 -5.84
N LEU A 169 -8.80 -5.61 -6.37
CA LEU A 169 -9.42 -6.72 -7.09
C LEU A 169 -10.21 -7.65 -6.16
N SER A 170 -9.86 -7.71 -4.88
CA SER A 170 -10.53 -8.53 -3.87
C SER A 170 -12.01 -8.15 -3.69
N ARG A 171 -12.37 -6.91 -4.01
CA ARG A 171 -13.74 -6.38 -3.90
C ARG A 171 -14.65 -6.75 -5.09
N ILE A 172 -14.09 -7.30 -6.16
CA ILE A 172 -14.88 -7.68 -7.35
C ILE A 172 -15.62 -8.98 -7.06
N LYS A 173 -16.96 -8.91 -7.00
CA LYS A 173 -17.80 -10.10 -6.80
C LYS A 173 -17.71 -11.07 -7.98
N GLY A 174 -17.69 -12.39 -7.69
CA GLY A 174 -17.65 -13.43 -8.71
C GLY A 174 -16.26 -13.75 -9.26
N THR A 175 -15.21 -13.30 -8.60
CA THR A 175 -13.84 -13.76 -8.88
C THR A 175 -13.58 -15.13 -8.26
N ILE A 176 -12.87 -15.99 -8.98
CA ILE A 176 -12.45 -17.32 -8.52
C ILE A 176 -11.09 -17.13 -7.82
N ASN A 177 -11.07 -17.43 -6.52
CA ASN A 177 -9.86 -17.38 -5.72
C ASN A 177 -9.38 -18.83 -5.48
N PRO A 178 -8.45 -19.35 -6.29
CA PRO A 178 -7.90 -20.66 -6.01
C PRO A 178 -7.18 -20.63 -4.65
N SER A 179 -7.55 -21.56 -3.76
CA SER A 179 -6.90 -21.62 -2.46
C SER A 179 -5.42 -21.95 -2.64
N VAL A 180 -4.57 -21.34 -1.83
CA VAL A 180 -3.12 -21.59 -1.82
C VAL A 180 -2.84 -23.09 -1.69
N LYS A 181 -3.63 -23.80 -0.85
CA LYS A 181 -3.53 -25.24 -0.68
C LYS A 181 -3.75 -25.99 -2.00
N LEU A 182 -4.76 -25.61 -2.79
CA LEU A 182 -5.04 -26.23 -4.08
C LEU A 182 -3.89 -26.02 -5.07
N LEU A 183 -3.30 -24.83 -5.09
CA LEU A 183 -2.14 -24.52 -5.95
C LEU A 183 -0.91 -25.36 -5.57
N PHE A 184 -0.63 -25.54 -4.27
CA PHE A 184 0.44 -26.42 -3.81
C PHE A 184 0.22 -27.89 -4.17
N ILE A 185 -1.01 -28.40 -3.98
CA ILE A 185 -1.34 -29.78 -4.35
C ILE A 185 -1.14 -29.99 -5.84
N ASN A 186 -1.63 -29.08 -6.67
CA ASN A 186 -1.48 -29.17 -8.12
C ASN A 186 -0.02 -29.06 -8.56
N LEU A 187 0.75 -28.19 -7.94
CA LEU A 187 2.20 -28.08 -8.16
C LEU A 187 2.92 -29.39 -7.81
N TYR A 188 2.61 -29.95 -6.64
CA TYR A 188 3.20 -31.21 -6.19
C TYR A 188 2.92 -32.36 -7.16
N ILE A 189 1.66 -32.50 -7.62
CA ILE A 189 1.27 -33.50 -8.61
C ILE A 189 2.04 -33.32 -9.91
N SER A 190 2.14 -32.09 -10.41
CA SER A 190 2.72 -31.81 -11.72
C SER A 190 4.26 -31.86 -11.73
N VAL A 191 4.91 -31.41 -10.65
CA VAL A 191 6.39 -31.26 -10.62
C VAL A 191 7.09 -32.44 -9.94
N VAL A 192 6.41 -33.14 -9.05
CA VAL A 192 7.00 -34.25 -8.29
C VAL A 192 6.39 -35.59 -8.66
N LEU A 193 5.06 -35.71 -8.52
CA LEU A 193 4.38 -36.99 -8.70
C LEU A 193 4.45 -37.47 -10.14
N PHE A 194 4.17 -36.59 -11.11
CA PHE A 194 4.18 -36.95 -12.52
C PHE A 194 5.56 -37.40 -13.03
N PRO A 195 6.69 -36.67 -12.81
CA PRO A 195 8.01 -37.19 -13.16
C PRO A 195 8.38 -38.50 -12.48
N LEU A 196 7.97 -38.64 -11.20
CA LEU A 196 8.22 -39.86 -10.44
C LEU A 196 7.50 -41.08 -11.02
N VAL A 197 6.20 -40.93 -11.32
CA VAL A 197 5.39 -41.99 -11.96
C VAL A 197 5.97 -42.34 -13.32
N TYR A 198 6.37 -41.36 -14.12
CA TYR A 198 7.02 -41.56 -15.40
C TYR A 198 8.31 -42.36 -15.25
N LEU A 199 9.19 -41.95 -14.33
CA LEU A 199 10.45 -42.63 -14.08
C LEU A 199 10.24 -44.10 -13.60
N LEU A 200 9.34 -44.31 -12.65
CA LEU A 200 9.04 -45.63 -12.13
C LEU A 200 8.47 -46.56 -13.20
N SER A 201 7.59 -46.08 -14.05
CA SER A 201 7.00 -46.87 -15.14
C SER A 201 8.06 -47.23 -16.20
N THR A 202 8.97 -46.30 -16.52
CA THR A 202 10.08 -46.59 -17.46
C THR A 202 11.07 -47.59 -16.87
N LEU A 203 11.46 -47.46 -15.61
CA LEU A 203 12.32 -48.43 -14.90
C LEU A 203 11.68 -49.82 -14.86
N PHE A 204 10.39 -49.90 -14.55
CA PHE A 204 9.65 -51.13 -14.53
C PHE A 204 9.63 -51.81 -15.90
N THR A 205 9.47 -51.04 -16.99
CA THR A 205 9.54 -51.53 -18.38
C THR A 205 10.93 -52.11 -18.71
N ILE A 206 11.97 -51.42 -18.34
CA ILE A 206 13.38 -51.84 -18.55
C ILE A 206 13.66 -53.18 -17.84
N ILE A 207 13.19 -53.30 -16.58
CA ILE A 207 13.38 -54.52 -15.78
C ILE A 207 12.64 -55.71 -16.40
N LEU A 208 11.37 -55.53 -16.84
CA LEU A 208 10.58 -56.60 -17.42
C LEU A 208 11.11 -57.07 -18.78
N ASN A 209 11.63 -56.19 -19.59
CA ASN A 209 12.12 -56.54 -20.93
C ASN A 209 13.56 -57.04 -20.96
N ASN A 210 14.22 -57.18 -19.81
CA ASN A 210 15.66 -57.56 -19.70
C ASN A 210 16.62 -56.72 -20.61
N ASN A 211 16.19 -55.57 -21.09
CA ASN A 211 16.93 -54.69 -21.95
C ASN A 211 17.47 -53.54 -21.12
N LEU A 212 18.74 -53.61 -20.71
CA LEU A 212 19.45 -52.59 -19.93
C LEU A 212 19.83 -51.32 -20.73
N THR A 213 19.38 -51.17 -21.96
CA THR A 213 19.67 -49.97 -22.77
C THR A 213 18.60 -48.88 -22.58
N LEU A 214 19.00 -47.79 -21.94
CA LEU A 214 18.19 -46.59 -21.89
C LEU A 214 18.06 -45.96 -23.31
N ASP A 215 16.86 -45.93 -23.84
CA ASP A 215 16.59 -45.25 -25.11
C ASP A 215 16.82 -43.72 -24.94
N LYS A 216 17.50 -43.13 -25.93
CA LYS A 216 17.75 -41.68 -25.98
C LYS A 216 16.46 -40.87 -25.81
N ASN A 217 15.37 -41.34 -26.32
CA ASN A 217 14.07 -40.67 -26.24
C ASN A 217 13.57 -40.56 -24.81
N ILE A 218 13.78 -41.59 -23.97
CA ILE A 218 13.40 -41.59 -22.56
C ILE A 218 14.19 -40.52 -21.80
N ILE A 219 15.51 -40.44 -22.07
CA ILE A 219 16.39 -39.41 -21.44
C ILE A 219 15.97 -38.01 -21.82
N ILE A 220 15.68 -37.78 -23.11
CA ILE A 220 15.24 -36.46 -23.61
C ILE A 220 13.90 -36.08 -22.98
N THR A 221 12.94 -36.98 -22.95
CA THR A 221 11.60 -36.73 -22.38
C THR A 221 11.69 -36.43 -20.88
N PHE A 222 12.46 -37.23 -20.13
CA PHE A 222 12.70 -36.95 -18.73
C PHE A 222 13.39 -35.59 -18.50
N GLY A 223 14.36 -35.25 -19.34
CA GLY A 223 14.98 -33.92 -19.33
C GLY A 223 13.99 -32.79 -19.53
N ILE A 224 13.07 -32.94 -20.50
CA ILE A 224 12.00 -31.94 -20.75
C ILE A 224 11.07 -31.80 -19.54
N ILE A 225 10.66 -32.89 -18.94
CA ILE A 225 9.80 -32.88 -17.74
C ILE A 225 10.50 -32.15 -16.58
N VAL A 226 11.77 -32.48 -16.31
CA VAL A 226 12.53 -31.83 -15.23
C VAL A 226 12.73 -30.34 -15.49
N ILE A 227 13.13 -29.95 -16.70
CA ILE A 227 13.32 -28.55 -17.04
C ILE A 227 12.02 -27.75 -16.93
N SER A 228 10.90 -28.30 -17.43
CA SER A 228 9.60 -27.64 -17.29
C SER A 228 9.11 -27.59 -15.85
N GLY A 229 9.42 -28.62 -15.03
CA GLY A 229 9.16 -28.61 -13.59
C GLY A 229 9.92 -27.50 -12.86
N ILE A 230 11.22 -27.35 -13.15
CA ILE A 230 12.04 -26.26 -12.60
C ILE A 230 11.47 -24.90 -13.04
N PHE A 231 11.08 -24.74 -14.29
CA PHE A 231 10.49 -23.52 -14.81
C PHE A 231 9.17 -23.15 -14.09
N ILE A 232 8.27 -24.13 -13.91
CA ILE A 232 7.03 -23.96 -13.13
C ILE A 232 7.36 -23.56 -11.69
N PHE A 233 8.33 -24.21 -11.06
CA PHE A 233 8.73 -23.92 -9.69
C PHE A 233 9.26 -22.49 -9.51
N VAL A 234 10.06 -22.00 -10.45
CA VAL A 234 10.56 -20.61 -10.44
C VAL A 234 9.40 -19.61 -10.53
N ILE A 235 8.47 -19.80 -11.47
CA ILE A 235 7.30 -18.93 -11.59
C ILE A 235 6.43 -18.99 -10.32
N PHE A 236 6.27 -20.17 -9.74
CA PHE A 236 5.54 -20.36 -8.49
C PHE A 236 6.22 -19.69 -7.31
N SER A 237 7.55 -19.74 -7.22
CA SER A 237 8.31 -19.02 -6.19
C SER A 237 8.07 -17.52 -6.25
N ASP A 238 8.11 -16.93 -7.45
CA ASP A 238 7.83 -15.51 -7.66
C ASP A 238 6.38 -15.14 -7.28
N TYR A 239 5.45 -16.07 -7.40
CA TYR A 239 4.04 -15.89 -6.99
C TYR A 239 3.92 -15.52 -5.52
N PHE A 240 4.77 -16.06 -4.64
CA PHE A 240 4.78 -15.78 -3.20
C PHE A 240 5.75 -14.66 -2.82
N ASP A 241 6.95 -14.70 -3.37
CA ASP A 241 8.04 -13.83 -2.96
C ASP A 241 7.76 -12.36 -3.29
N CYS A 242 7.23 -12.10 -4.47
CA CYS A 242 6.95 -10.73 -4.91
C CYS A 242 5.88 -10.00 -4.06
N PRO A 243 4.70 -10.60 -3.75
CA PRO A 243 3.72 -9.98 -2.85
C PRO A 243 4.23 -9.80 -1.42
N LEU A 244 4.94 -10.80 -0.89
CA LEU A 244 5.51 -10.72 0.47
C LEU A 244 6.50 -9.59 0.62
N LYS A 245 7.43 -9.42 -0.33
CA LYS A 245 8.38 -8.30 -0.34
C LYS A 245 7.68 -6.94 -0.40
N ARG A 246 6.60 -6.83 -1.18
CA ARG A 246 5.81 -5.59 -1.26
C ARG A 246 5.09 -5.27 0.05
N LEU A 247 4.51 -6.27 0.71
CA LEU A 247 3.90 -6.13 2.02
C LEU A 247 4.92 -5.73 3.07
N GLN A 248 6.07 -6.42 3.11
CA GLN A 248 7.15 -6.11 4.03
C GLN A 248 7.62 -4.64 3.89
N LYS A 249 7.81 -4.18 2.64
CA LYS A 249 8.16 -2.79 2.37
C LYS A 249 7.09 -1.81 2.86
N GLY A 250 5.81 -2.13 2.67
CA GLY A 250 4.69 -1.31 3.16
C GLY A 250 4.68 -1.22 4.69
N VAL A 251 4.90 -2.34 5.40
CA VAL A 251 5.02 -2.37 6.85
C VAL A 251 6.18 -1.48 7.33
N GLU A 252 7.32 -1.55 6.65
CA GLU A 252 8.48 -0.73 6.99
C GLU A 252 8.23 0.77 6.78
N GLN A 253 7.48 1.15 5.74
CA GLN A 253 7.07 2.53 5.50
C GLN A 253 6.16 3.05 6.63
N ILE A 254 5.16 2.27 7.05
CA ILE A 254 4.29 2.62 8.18
C ILE A 254 5.11 2.76 9.48
N LYS A 255 6.03 1.80 9.74
CA LYS A 255 6.94 1.87 10.90
C LYS A 255 7.75 3.17 10.94
N ASN A 256 8.13 3.69 9.77
CA ASN A 256 8.87 4.94 9.63
C ASN A 256 7.96 6.19 9.60
N GLY A 257 6.65 6.03 9.87
CA GLY A 257 5.70 7.14 9.96
C GLY A 257 5.01 7.52 8.65
N ASP A 258 5.31 6.86 7.52
CA ASP A 258 4.61 7.10 6.25
C ASP A 258 3.31 6.30 6.18
N LEU A 259 2.24 6.88 6.71
CA LEU A 259 0.89 6.30 6.70
C LEU A 259 0.17 6.49 5.35
N HIS A 260 0.66 7.37 4.47
CA HIS A 260 0.07 7.62 3.15
C HIS A 260 0.45 6.57 2.11
N SER A 261 1.52 5.82 2.38
CA SER A 261 2.03 4.80 1.48
C SER A 261 1.07 3.62 1.36
N LYS A 262 0.71 3.24 0.13
CA LYS A 262 -0.18 2.10 -0.15
C LYS A 262 0.56 0.93 -0.76
N VAL A 263 0.31 -0.26 -0.24
CA VAL A 263 0.81 -1.51 -0.82
C VAL A 263 -0.04 -1.87 -2.04
N ARG A 264 0.61 -2.00 -3.20
CA ARG A 264 -0.05 -2.35 -4.45
C ARG A 264 0.22 -3.81 -4.80
N ILE A 265 -0.74 -4.68 -4.49
CA ILE A 265 -0.75 -6.07 -4.91
C ILE A 265 -2.01 -6.28 -5.75
N ILE A 266 -1.82 -6.54 -7.05
CA ILE A 266 -2.91 -6.59 -8.02
C ILE A 266 -3.23 -8.05 -8.31
N THR A 267 -3.86 -8.69 -7.34
CA THR A 267 -4.31 -10.08 -7.43
C THR A 267 -5.70 -10.23 -6.79
N ASN A 268 -6.42 -11.27 -7.16
CA ASN A 268 -7.73 -11.60 -6.59
C ASN A 268 -7.65 -12.73 -5.55
N ASP A 269 -6.45 -13.11 -5.12
CA ASP A 269 -6.20 -14.16 -4.15
C ASP A 269 -6.02 -13.61 -2.72
N SER A 270 -5.59 -14.46 -1.80
CA SER A 270 -5.36 -14.08 -0.40
C SER A 270 -4.35 -12.94 -0.22
N PHE A 271 -3.39 -12.77 -1.14
CA PHE A 271 -2.43 -11.66 -1.09
C PHE A 271 -3.07 -10.33 -1.46
N GLY A 272 -3.99 -10.34 -2.45
CA GLY A 272 -4.78 -9.15 -2.79
C GLY A 272 -5.67 -8.71 -1.62
N VAL A 273 -6.40 -9.66 -1.00
CA VAL A 273 -7.21 -9.39 0.20
C VAL A 273 -6.34 -8.82 1.33
N LEU A 274 -5.17 -9.42 1.57
CA LEU A 274 -4.26 -8.97 2.62
C LEU A 274 -3.74 -7.56 2.36
N ALA A 275 -3.40 -7.23 1.12
CA ALA A 275 -2.96 -5.88 0.75
C ALA A 275 -4.07 -4.84 0.91
N ASP A 276 -5.28 -5.16 0.49
CA ASP A 276 -6.43 -4.26 0.64
C ASP A 276 -6.76 -4.01 2.12
N THR A 277 -6.77 -5.07 2.95
CA THR A 277 -6.98 -4.96 4.41
C THR A 277 -5.86 -4.16 5.07
N PHE A 278 -4.61 -4.36 4.64
CA PHE A 278 -3.47 -3.59 5.12
C PHE A 278 -3.62 -2.09 4.80
N ASN A 279 -4.04 -1.76 3.59
CA ASN A 279 -4.27 -0.37 3.18
C ASN A 279 -5.43 0.28 3.96
N GLU A 280 -6.51 -0.48 4.24
CA GLU A 280 -7.62 -0.03 5.09
C GLU A 280 -7.16 0.24 6.52
N MET A 281 -6.34 -0.65 7.08
CA MET A 281 -5.75 -0.47 8.40
C MET A 281 -4.86 0.78 8.46
N SER A 282 -3.98 0.99 7.46
CA SER A 282 -3.14 2.19 7.37
C SER A 282 -3.96 3.47 7.35
N SER A 283 -4.99 3.52 6.49
CA SER A 283 -5.90 4.68 6.41
C SER A 283 -6.67 4.91 7.72
N SER A 284 -7.09 3.85 8.42
CA SER A 284 -7.77 3.96 9.72
C SER A 284 -6.84 4.48 10.82
N ILE A 285 -5.56 4.06 10.80
CA ILE A 285 -4.55 4.57 11.74
C ILE A 285 -4.31 6.06 11.48
N GLU A 286 -4.17 6.45 10.23
CA GLU A 286 -3.99 7.85 9.82
C GLU A 286 -5.15 8.72 10.31
N GLU A 287 -6.41 8.31 10.04
CA GLU A 287 -7.62 9.02 10.48
C GLU A 287 -7.67 9.16 12.02
N LYS A 288 -7.39 8.06 12.73
CA LYS A 288 -7.38 8.08 14.21
C LYS A 288 -6.28 8.97 14.75
N THR A 289 -5.10 8.95 14.15
CA THR A 289 -3.96 9.80 14.55
C THR A 289 -4.30 11.26 14.36
N GLN A 290 -4.85 11.64 13.19
CA GLN A 290 -5.31 13.01 12.93
C GLN A 290 -6.39 13.45 13.94
N LYS A 291 -7.33 12.57 14.26
CA LYS A 291 -8.37 12.86 15.25
C LYS A 291 -7.79 13.07 16.64
N ILE A 292 -6.80 12.30 17.05
CA ILE A 292 -6.10 12.49 18.33
C ILE A 292 -5.42 13.87 18.36
N TYR A 293 -4.72 14.27 17.28
CA TYR A 293 -4.13 15.61 17.18
C TYR A 293 -5.18 16.72 17.28
N GLN A 294 -6.32 16.57 16.64
CA GLN A 294 -7.41 17.55 16.73
C GLN A 294 -7.96 17.65 18.16
N ILE A 295 -8.15 16.52 18.83
CA ILE A 295 -8.61 16.50 20.23
C ILE A 295 -7.59 17.16 21.15
N GLN A 296 -6.31 16.85 21.02
CA GLN A 296 -5.25 17.47 21.81
C GLN A 296 -5.22 18.99 21.64
N ASN A 297 -5.29 19.47 20.39
CA ASN A 297 -5.32 20.92 20.11
C ASN A 297 -6.59 21.56 20.70
N SER A 298 -7.73 20.90 20.62
CA SER A 298 -8.99 21.40 21.18
C SER A 298 -8.93 21.48 22.72
N ILE A 299 -8.30 20.51 23.38
CA ILE A 299 -8.12 20.52 24.83
C ILE A 299 -7.20 21.69 25.24
N ILE A 300 -6.04 21.85 24.59
CA ILE A 300 -5.10 22.93 24.88
C ILE A 300 -5.78 24.29 24.71
N THR A 301 -6.44 24.49 23.56
CA THR A 301 -7.16 25.74 23.29
C THR A 301 -8.31 25.98 24.28
N GLY A 302 -9.05 24.91 24.62
CA GLY A 302 -10.12 24.98 25.61
C GLY A 302 -9.64 25.38 27.00
N MET A 303 -8.52 24.80 27.47
CA MET A 303 -7.90 25.18 28.75
C MET A 303 -7.47 26.65 28.74
N ALA A 304 -6.78 27.10 27.68
CA ALA A 304 -6.36 28.47 27.54
C ALA A 304 -7.57 29.43 27.49
N THR A 305 -8.63 29.08 26.79
CA THR A 305 -9.87 29.87 26.74
C THR A 305 -10.56 29.96 28.09
N MET A 306 -10.55 28.89 28.90
CA MET A 306 -11.08 28.92 30.26
C MET A 306 -10.31 29.93 31.14
N VAL A 307 -8.99 29.98 31.01
CA VAL A 307 -8.17 30.97 31.73
C VAL A 307 -8.46 32.37 31.22
N GLU A 308 -8.51 32.56 29.91
CA GLU A 308 -8.86 33.85 29.27
C GLU A 308 -10.25 34.36 29.72
N SER A 309 -11.24 33.47 29.92
CA SER A 309 -12.60 33.86 30.36
C SER A 309 -12.65 34.50 31.76
N ARG A 310 -11.61 34.28 32.57
CA ARG A 310 -11.45 34.96 33.87
C ARG A 310 -10.89 36.39 33.74
N ASP A 311 -10.10 36.63 32.69
CA ASP A 311 -9.58 37.94 32.35
C ASP A 311 -10.70 38.77 31.69
N ASN A 312 -10.78 40.05 31.96
CA ASN A 312 -11.75 40.96 31.31
C ASN A 312 -11.44 41.21 29.84
N SER A 313 -10.78 40.28 29.16
CA SER A 313 -10.56 40.33 27.73
C SER A 313 -11.89 40.07 26.96
N THR A 314 -12.05 40.69 25.81
CA THR A 314 -13.26 40.61 24.98
C THR A 314 -13.50 39.23 24.34
N GLY A 315 -12.75 38.20 24.77
CA GLY A 315 -12.78 36.84 24.20
C GLY A 315 -12.10 36.74 22.84
N GLY A 316 -11.60 35.54 22.55
CA GLY A 316 -10.99 35.22 21.24
C GLY A 316 -9.53 35.65 21.07
N HIS A 317 -8.88 36.19 22.09
CA HIS A 317 -7.44 36.52 22.07
C HIS A 317 -6.60 35.27 21.80
N ILE A 318 -6.88 34.16 22.49
CA ILE A 318 -6.18 32.89 22.31
C ILE A 318 -6.28 32.40 20.86
N LYS A 319 -7.45 32.51 20.24
CA LYS A 319 -7.63 32.13 18.84
C LYS A 319 -6.86 33.06 17.90
N ARG A 320 -6.95 34.38 18.10
CA ARG A 320 -6.27 35.34 17.22
C ARG A 320 -4.76 35.25 17.31
N THR A 321 -4.19 35.15 18.53
CA THR A 321 -2.74 34.99 18.74
C THR A 321 -2.23 33.67 18.16
N SER A 322 -2.98 32.58 18.29
CA SER A 322 -2.60 31.29 17.68
C SER A 322 -2.57 31.34 16.15
N GLU A 323 -3.58 31.94 15.51
CA GLU A 323 -3.57 32.12 14.05
C GLU A 323 -2.50 33.13 13.60
N CYS A 324 -2.22 34.16 14.40
CA CYS A 324 -1.12 35.09 14.16
C CYS A 324 0.24 34.37 14.20
N VAL A 325 0.51 33.55 15.21
CA VAL A 325 1.75 32.76 15.32
C VAL A 325 1.87 31.78 14.14
N LYS A 326 0.79 31.11 13.76
CA LYS A 326 0.77 30.20 12.63
C LYS A 326 1.12 30.89 11.31
N LEU A 327 0.53 32.05 11.03
CA LEU A 327 0.88 32.86 9.88
C LEU A 327 2.34 33.33 9.96
N PHE A 328 2.77 33.83 11.13
CA PHE A 328 4.12 34.35 11.32
C PHE A 328 5.18 33.27 11.07
N ILE A 329 5.01 32.07 11.59
CA ILE A 329 5.91 30.94 11.32
C ILE A 329 5.96 30.61 9.82
N SER A 330 4.85 30.67 9.11
CA SER A 330 4.84 30.45 7.67
C SER A 330 5.65 31.50 6.89
N GLU A 331 5.69 32.74 7.37
CA GLU A 331 6.50 33.81 6.77
C GLU A 331 7.98 33.71 7.18
N ILE A 332 8.27 33.37 8.45
CA ILE A 332 9.63 33.11 8.94
C ILE A 332 10.32 32.01 8.11
N LYS A 333 9.62 30.93 7.80
CA LYS A 333 10.18 29.81 6.97
C LYS A 333 10.53 30.22 5.54
N LYS A 334 10.01 31.32 5.02
CA LYS A 334 10.35 31.84 3.69
C LYS A 334 11.64 32.66 3.69
N ASN A 335 12.11 33.07 4.85
CA ASN A 335 13.34 33.81 5.01
C ASN A 335 14.56 32.90 5.01
N ASP A 336 15.62 33.27 4.29
CA ASP A 336 16.83 32.45 4.13
C ASP A 336 17.51 32.09 5.45
N GLU A 337 17.43 32.94 6.46
CA GLU A 337 18.05 32.72 7.78
C GLU A 337 17.28 31.63 8.57
N PHE A 338 15.98 31.52 8.39
CA PHE A 338 15.11 30.65 9.18
C PHE A 338 14.55 29.46 8.38
N LYS A 339 14.85 29.34 7.09
CA LYS A 339 14.32 28.28 6.23
C LYS A 339 14.64 26.86 6.69
N ASN A 340 15.71 26.69 7.45
CA ASN A 340 16.17 25.40 7.97
C ASN A 340 15.57 25.04 9.34
N LEU A 341 14.62 25.84 9.87
CA LEU A 341 13.92 25.48 11.10
C LEU A 341 13.22 24.13 10.92
N PRO A 342 13.42 23.19 11.87
CA PRO A 342 12.77 21.88 11.79
C PRO A 342 11.25 21.99 11.76
N ASP A 343 10.59 21.12 10.99
CA ASP A 343 9.13 21.14 10.88
C ASP A 343 8.43 20.84 12.21
N TYR A 344 9.03 19.96 13.04
CA TYR A 344 8.52 19.70 14.40
C TYR A 344 8.55 20.95 15.28
N PHE A 345 9.64 21.74 15.26
CA PHE A 345 9.73 22.99 16.02
C PHE A 345 8.60 23.97 15.63
N CYS A 346 8.39 24.15 14.32
CA CYS A 346 7.33 25.02 13.82
C CYS A 346 5.94 24.57 14.26
N ALA A 347 5.68 23.26 14.21
CA ALA A 347 4.41 22.67 14.63
C ALA A 347 4.19 22.83 16.14
N ASP A 348 5.24 22.61 16.93
CA ASP A 348 5.18 22.71 18.40
C ASP A 348 5.00 24.13 18.88
N VAL A 349 5.64 25.13 18.25
CA VAL A 349 5.42 26.55 18.57
C VAL A 349 3.96 26.96 18.31
N ILE A 350 3.39 26.55 17.18
CA ILE A 350 1.98 26.84 16.87
C ILE A 350 1.05 26.18 17.90
N LYS A 351 1.33 24.93 18.29
CA LYS A 351 0.53 24.17 19.25
C LYS A 351 0.63 24.72 20.66
N ALA A 352 1.81 25.24 21.05
CA ALA A 352 2.07 25.78 22.37
C ALA A 352 1.63 27.25 22.54
N ALA A 353 1.49 28.02 21.46
CA ALA A 353 1.10 29.44 21.51
C ALA A 353 -0.12 29.74 22.40
N PRO A 354 -1.22 28.93 22.41
CA PRO A 354 -2.34 29.13 23.31
C PRO A 354 -1.96 29.11 24.80
N MET A 355 -0.84 28.43 25.15
CA MET A 355 -0.48 28.16 26.53
C MET A 355 0.29 29.32 27.20
N HIS A 356 0.65 30.40 26.48
CA HIS A 356 1.47 31.46 26.98
C HIS A 356 0.98 32.09 28.29
N ASP A 357 -0.33 32.22 28.42
CA ASP A 357 -1.02 32.91 29.52
C ASP A 357 -1.68 31.95 30.55
N LEU A 358 -1.45 30.61 30.47
CA LEU A 358 -2.06 29.67 31.42
C LEU A 358 -1.85 29.98 32.88
N GLY A 359 -0.70 30.60 33.23
CA GLY A 359 -0.40 30.99 34.60
C GLY A 359 -1.28 32.07 35.17
N LYS A 360 -2.05 32.80 34.37
CA LYS A 360 -3.04 33.76 34.86
C LYS A 360 -4.13 33.09 35.74
N ILE A 361 -4.30 31.77 35.70
CA ILE A 361 -5.18 31.04 36.60
C ILE A 361 -4.78 31.18 38.09
N ALA A 362 -3.51 31.43 38.38
CA ALA A 362 -2.97 31.59 39.71
C ALA A 362 -3.00 33.06 40.20
N VAL A 363 -3.40 34.02 39.34
CA VAL A 363 -3.51 35.41 39.70
C VAL A 363 -4.88 35.70 40.32
N ASP A 364 -4.90 36.47 41.42
CA ASP A 364 -6.14 36.87 42.09
C ASP A 364 -7.08 37.68 41.16
N ASP A 365 -8.37 37.40 41.21
CA ASP A 365 -9.39 38.09 40.41
C ASP A 365 -9.39 39.60 40.67
N SER A 366 -9.09 40.06 41.89
CA SER A 366 -8.99 41.47 42.23
C SER A 366 -7.89 42.20 41.43
N ILE A 367 -6.84 41.51 41.06
CA ILE A 367 -5.75 42.03 40.23
C ILE A 367 -6.09 41.81 38.75
N LEU A 368 -6.45 40.58 38.39
CA LEU A 368 -6.71 40.18 36.99
C LEU A 368 -7.81 41.02 36.34
N ARG A 369 -8.85 41.36 37.12
CA ARG A 369 -10.04 42.13 36.66
C ARG A 369 -10.04 43.58 37.05
N LYS A 370 -8.90 44.11 37.57
CA LYS A 370 -8.86 45.48 38.05
C LYS A 370 -9.12 46.51 36.92
N PRO A 371 -10.14 47.37 37.05
CA PRO A 371 -10.33 48.44 36.12
C PRO A 371 -9.34 49.58 36.36
N GLY A 372 -8.26 49.64 35.57
CA GLY A 372 -7.28 50.73 35.64
C GLY A 372 -5.85 50.25 35.71
N LYS A 373 -4.91 51.16 36.08
CA LYS A 373 -3.50 50.83 36.17
C LYS A 373 -3.20 50.04 37.45
N PHE A 374 -2.30 49.08 37.34
CA PHE A 374 -1.74 48.36 38.51
C PHE A 374 -0.89 49.27 39.35
N THR A 375 -0.89 49.05 40.66
CA THR A 375 0.22 49.52 41.56
C THR A 375 1.45 48.67 41.27
N ASP A 376 2.59 49.12 41.76
CA ASP A 376 3.85 48.37 41.58
C ASP A 376 3.77 46.99 42.22
N GLU A 377 3.11 46.84 43.37
CA GLU A 377 2.90 45.56 44.04
C GLU A 377 1.96 44.62 43.27
N GLU A 378 0.89 45.18 42.71
CA GLU A 378 -0.06 44.41 41.87
C GLU A 378 0.61 43.97 40.55
N TYR A 379 1.45 44.84 39.98
CA TYR A 379 2.24 44.54 38.79
C TYR A 379 3.21 43.38 39.03
N GLU A 380 3.92 43.41 40.21
CA GLU A 380 4.79 42.30 40.60
C GLU A 380 4.02 40.97 40.77
N LYS A 381 2.80 41.03 41.33
CA LYS A 381 1.94 39.85 41.42
C LYS A 381 1.47 39.37 40.05
N MET A 382 1.13 40.28 39.15
CA MET A 382 0.73 39.93 37.77
C MET A 382 1.89 39.27 37.02
N LYS A 383 3.12 39.70 37.15
CA LYS A 383 4.29 39.10 36.49
C LYS A 383 4.53 37.63 36.85
N LYS A 384 4.06 37.21 38.05
CA LYS A 384 4.17 35.80 38.50
C LYS A 384 3.45 34.80 37.59
N HIS A 385 2.49 35.28 36.72
CA HIS A 385 1.83 34.34 35.79
C HIS A 385 2.83 33.61 34.86
N SER A 386 3.95 34.22 34.52
CA SER A 386 5.00 33.58 33.71
C SER A 386 5.59 32.37 34.44
N GLU A 387 5.95 32.51 35.74
CA GLU A 387 6.47 31.40 36.55
C GLU A 387 5.40 30.35 36.87
N GLU A 388 4.18 30.77 37.23
CA GLU A 388 3.08 29.86 37.52
C GLU A 388 2.65 29.11 36.27
N GLY A 389 2.73 29.71 35.08
CA GLY A 389 2.53 29.06 33.79
C GLY A 389 3.44 27.86 33.59
N VAL A 390 4.72 27.99 33.92
CA VAL A 390 5.69 26.89 33.88
C VAL A 390 5.24 25.72 34.74
N LYS A 391 4.89 25.97 36.02
CA LYS A 391 4.44 24.92 36.95
C LYS A 391 3.21 24.19 36.45
N ILE A 392 2.26 24.91 35.88
CA ILE A 392 1.05 24.32 35.32
C ILE A 392 1.39 23.44 34.11
N ILE A 393 2.22 23.93 33.19
CA ILE A 393 2.63 23.17 32.00
C ILE A 393 3.41 21.92 32.41
N GLU A 394 4.34 22.03 33.38
CA GLU A 394 5.07 20.87 33.88
C GLU A 394 4.15 19.80 34.47
N ASN A 395 3.12 20.19 35.21
CA ASN A 395 2.15 19.28 35.77
C ASN A 395 1.25 18.65 34.69
N VAL A 396 0.72 19.46 33.78
CA VAL A 396 -0.18 18.99 32.69
C VAL A 396 0.55 18.05 31.72
N LEU A 397 1.83 18.33 31.44
CA LEU A 397 2.66 17.56 30.53
C LEU A 397 3.62 16.60 31.27
N SER A 398 3.35 16.26 32.55
CA SER A 398 4.25 15.42 33.35
C SER A 398 4.43 14.01 32.78
N GLU A 399 3.39 13.45 32.16
CA GLU A 399 3.38 12.10 31.56
C GLU A 399 3.62 12.09 30.05
N VAL A 400 3.95 13.25 29.47
CA VAL A 400 4.21 13.37 28.03
C VAL A 400 5.69 13.19 27.79
N ASP A 401 6.07 12.15 27.03
CA ASP A 401 7.47 11.84 26.68
C ASP A 401 8.07 12.80 25.62
N ASP A 402 7.28 13.75 25.11
CA ASP A 402 7.72 14.73 24.12
C ASP A 402 8.43 15.93 24.81
N ASN A 403 9.68 15.72 25.12
CA ASN A 403 10.52 16.75 25.76
C ASN A 403 10.68 18.03 24.91
N ASN A 404 10.61 17.94 23.60
CA ASN A 404 10.72 19.11 22.71
C ASN A 404 9.50 20.01 22.84
N PHE A 405 8.31 19.45 22.70
CA PHE A 405 7.07 20.21 22.86
C PHE A 405 6.94 20.81 24.26
N LYS A 406 7.29 20.04 25.31
CA LYS A 406 7.27 20.52 26.71
C LYS A 406 8.19 21.71 26.90
N THR A 407 9.43 21.64 26.39
CA THR A 407 10.40 22.73 26.47
C THR A 407 9.90 23.98 25.77
N ILE A 408 9.37 23.85 24.55
CA ILE A 408 8.82 24.99 23.79
C ILE A 408 7.65 25.63 24.53
N ALA A 409 6.73 24.83 25.08
CA ALA A 409 5.58 25.34 25.82
C ALA A 409 6.02 26.09 27.10
N ILE A 410 6.96 25.53 27.83
CA ILE A 410 7.57 26.19 29.00
C ILE A 410 8.23 27.51 28.60
N ASN A 411 9.05 27.50 27.57
CA ASN A 411 9.76 28.72 27.11
C ASN A 411 8.77 29.83 26.68
N ILE A 412 7.71 29.47 25.98
CA ILE A 412 6.66 30.42 25.58
C ILE A 412 6.00 31.02 26.83
N ALA A 413 5.53 30.18 27.77
CA ALA A 413 4.85 30.68 28.97
C ALA A 413 5.76 31.50 29.85
N HIS A 414 7.04 31.13 30.00
CA HIS A 414 7.96 31.78 30.88
C HIS A 414 8.51 33.10 30.31
N TYR A 415 8.85 33.10 28.99
CA TYR A 415 9.67 34.15 28.40
C TYR A 415 8.96 35.08 27.41
N HIS A 416 7.65 34.92 27.14
CA HIS A 416 6.96 35.78 26.17
C HIS A 416 6.89 37.25 26.56
N HIS A 417 7.18 37.62 27.79
CA HIS A 417 7.31 38.99 28.29
C HIS A 417 8.76 39.48 28.42
N GLU A 418 9.73 38.69 28.00
CA GLU A 418 11.10 39.19 27.89
C GLU A 418 11.21 40.21 26.76
N LYS A 419 12.10 41.18 26.97
CA LYS A 419 12.35 42.21 25.97
C LYS A 419 13.75 42.06 25.41
N TYR A 420 13.91 42.25 24.14
CA TYR A 420 15.20 42.06 23.45
C TYR A 420 16.36 42.82 24.04
N ASN A 421 16.12 44.00 24.71
CA ASN A 421 17.10 44.79 25.40
C ASN A 421 17.39 44.33 26.84
N GLY A 422 16.77 43.29 27.36
CA GLY A 422 16.95 42.78 28.73
C GLY A 422 16.12 43.53 29.80
N GLN A 423 15.16 44.37 29.42
CA GLN A 423 14.28 45.07 30.37
C GLN A 423 12.94 44.39 30.55
N GLY A 424 12.87 43.10 30.16
CA GLY A 424 11.69 42.24 30.32
C GLY A 424 11.60 41.56 31.68
N TYR A 425 10.78 40.55 31.77
CA TYR A 425 10.65 39.66 32.92
C TYR A 425 10.30 38.24 32.47
N PRO A 426 10.57 37.20 33.27
CA PRO A 426 11.02 37.23 34.66
C PRO A 426 12.54 37.31 34.81
N ASP A 427 13.35 36.77 33.89
CA ASP A 427 14.78 36.53 34.05
C ASP A 427 15.68 37.66 33.48
N LYS A 428 15.05 38.62 32.78
CA LYS A 428 15.74 39.78 32.12
C LYS A 428 16.75 39.34 31.07
N LEU A 429 16.41 38.30 30.31
CA LEU A 429 17.21 37.78 29.21
C LEU A 429 17.36 38.82 28.10
N LYS A 430 18.53 38.82 27.41
CA LYS A 430 18.84 39.81 26.39
C LYS A 430 19.15 39.16 25.04
N GLY A 431 18.60 39.73 23.99
CA GLY A 431 18.92 39.32 22.62
C GLY A 431 18.55 37.86 22.30
N ALA A 432 19.54 37.08 21.85
CA ALA A 432 19.38 35.70 21.51
C ALA A 432 19.34 34.74 22.71
N GLU A 433 19.57 35.21 23.94
CA GLU A 433 19.35 34.43 25.15
C GLU A 433 17.86 34.10 25.34
N ILE A 434 16.96 34.96 24.81
CA ILE A 434 15.53 34.72 24.80
C ILE A 434 15.26 33.62 23.78
N PRO A 435 14.58 32.50 24.14
CA PRO A 435 14.23 31.45 23.23
C PRO A 435 13.47 31.96 21.99
N LEU A 436 13.75 31.38 20.83
CA LEU A 436 13.18 31.84 19.56
C LEU A 436 11.64 31.84 19.58
N GLU A 437 11.06 30.78 20.14
CA GLU A 437 9.60 30.60 20.29
C GLU A 437 8.98 31.70 21.16
N ALA A 438 9.68 32.14 22.21
CA ALA A 438 9.20 33.21 23.06
C ALA A 438 9.30 34.58 22.35
N ARG A 439 10.37 34.84 21.57
CA ARG A 439 10.46 36.05 20.72
C ARG A 439 9.39 36.11 19.65
N ILE A 440 8.98 34.96 19.06
CA ILE A 440 7.88 34.87 18.12
C ILE A 440 6.56 35.17 18.82
N MET A 441 6.31 34.56 19.99
CA MET A 441 5.08 34.78 20.75
C MET A 441 4.93 36.23 21.21
N ALA A 442 5.99 36.87 21.68
CA ALA A 442 5.98 38.26 22.11
C ALA A 442 5.46 39.23 21.02
N LEU A 443 5.87 39.04 19.77
CA LEU A 443 5.39 39.85 18.65
C LEU A 443 3.88 39.63 18.40
N ALA A 444 3.44 38.38 18.43
CA ALA A 444 2.05 38.01 18.15
C ALA A 444 1.11 38.52 19.27
N ASP A 445 1.50 38.36 20.54
CA ASP A 445 0.72 38.82 21.70
C ASP A 445 0.59 40.35 21.72
N VAL A 446 1.70 41.08 21.58
CA VAL A 446 1.65 42.55 21.55
C VAL A 446 0.88 43.06 20.34
N PHE A 447 1.03 42.47 19.17
CA PHE A 447 0.24 42.87 17.99
C PHE A 447 -1.25 42.70 18.23
N ASP A 448 -1.70 41.54 18.74
CA ASP A 448 -3.09 41.33 19.10
C ASP A 448 -3.58 42.35 20.14
N ALA A 449 -2.74 42.64 21.16
CA ALA A 449 -3.07 43.63 22.17
C ALA A 449 -3.22 45.06 21.64
N LEU A 450 -2.57 45.39 20.52
CA LEU A 450 -2.67 46.70 19.88
C LEU A 450 -3.91 46.82 18.98
N VAL A 451 -4.23 45.79 18.19
CA VAL A 451 -5.27 45.86 17.17
C VAL A 451 -6.62 45.33 17.63
N SER A 452 -6.71 44.63 18.75
CA SER A 452 -7.95 44.08 19.27
C SER A 452 -8.57 44.94 20.36
N LYS A 453 -9.91 44.99 20.40
CA LYS A 453 -10.62 45.75 21.41
C LYS A 453 -10.44 45.13 22.79
N ARG A 454 -10.04 45.97 23.78
CA ARG A 454 -10.01 45.60 25.19
C ARG A 454 -10.95 46.46 26.01
N CYS A 455 -11.43 45.98 27.14
CA CYS A 455 -12.43 46.68 27.97
C CYS A 455 -12.05 48.11 28.38
N TYR A 456 -10.75 48.44 28.36
CA TYR A 456 -10.21 49.69 28.85
C TYR A 456 -9.41 50.50 27.82
N LYS A 457 -9.36 50.01 26.52
CA LYS A 457 -8.57 50.69 25.50
C LYS A 457 -9.19 50.47 24.12
N ASP A 458 -9.36 51.61 23.39
CA ASP A 458 -9.72 51.55 21.99
C ASP A 458 -8.63 50.88 21.15
N THR A 459 -9.03 50.27 20.05
CA THR A 459 -8.12 49.67 19.09
C THR A 459 -7.27 50.68 18.38
N PHE A 460 -5.97 50.45 18.26
CA PHE A 460 -5.16 51.20 17.31
C PHE A 460 -5.45 50.79 15.87
N SER A 461 -5.28 51.76 14.94
CA SER A 461 -5.22 51.39 13.53
C SER A 461 -4.03 50.50 13.23
N TYR A 462 -4.12 49.69 12.19
CA TYR A 462 -3.01 48.86 11.75
C TYR A 462 -1.74 49.68 11.50
N ASP A 463 -1.86 50.89 10.88
CA ASP A 463 -0.74 51.80 10.67
C ASP A 463 -0.04 52.14 11.98
N LYS A 464 -0.82 52.48 12.99
CA LYS A 464 -0.24 52.82 14.32
C LYS A 464 0.38 51.62 15.02
N ALA A 465 -0.26 50.43 14.90
CA ALA A 465 0.26 49.20 15.49
C ALA A 465 1.61 48.80 14.86
N PHE A 466 1.72 48.81 13.54
CA PHE A 466 2.98 48.52 12.83
C PHE A 466 4.04 49.59 13.08
N SER A 467 3.69 50.90 13.22
CA SER A 467 4.63 51.96 13.64
C SER A 467 5.21 51.69 15.03
N ILE A 468 4.37 51.30 16.02
CA ILE A 468 4.79 50.94 17.36
C ILE A 468 5.75 49.74 17.35
N ILE A 469 5.44 48.73 16.58
CA ILE A 469 6.33 47.55 16.45
C ILE A 469 7.66 47.97 15.83
N GLN A 470 7.65 48.76 14.77
CA GLN A 470 8.86 49.24 14.10
C GLN A 470 9.73 50.08 15.01
N GLU A 471 9.16 50.99 15.79
CA GLU A 471 9.87 51.83 16.78
C GLU A 471 10.45 51.01 17.94
N SER A 472 9.88 49.82 18.19
CA SER A 472 10.28 48.92 19.28
C SER A 472 11.28 47.85 18.85
N LEU A 473 11.73 47.82 17.59
CA LEU A 473 12.78 46.91 17.13
C LEU A 473 14.10 47.13 17.86
N GLY A 474 14.74 46.05 18.30
CA GLY A 474 16.00 46.11 19.08
C GLY A 474 15.82 46.50 20.55
N SER A 475 14.66 47.03 20.94
CA SER A 475 14.32 47.30 22.34
C SER A 475 13.37 46.26 22.93
N HIS A 476 12.19 46.14 22.39
CA HIS A 476 11.22 45.12 22.80
C HIS A 476 11.33 43.84 21.96
N PHE A 477 11.41 43.99 20.65
CA PHE A 477 11.38 42.90 19.72
C PHE A 477 12.71 42.61 19.03
N ASP A 478 12.89 41.35 18.66
CA ASP A 478 14.00 40.91 17.81
C ASP A 478 13.94 41.67 16.47
N PRO A 479 15.00 42.40 16.07
CA PRO A 479 14.98 43.20 14.83
C PRO A 479 14.76 42.37 13.59
N LYS A 480 15.26 41.11 13.53
CA LYS A 480 15.14 40.26 12.39
C LYS A 480 13.71 39.72 12.25
N LEU A 481 13.15 39.17 13.33
CA LEU A 481 11.77 38.70 13.38
C LEU A 481 10.79 39.86 13.14
N GLY A 482 11.01 41.00 13.78
CA GLY A 482 10.17 42.18 13.62
C GLY A 482 10.16 42.69 12.18
N LYS A 483 11.30 42.67 11.48
CA LYS A 483 11.34 43.01 10.04
C LYS A 483 10.49 42.09 9.20
N ILE A 484 10.61 40.74 9.40
CA ILE A 484 9.76 39.75 8.67
C ILE A 484 8.28 39.99 8.96
N PHE A 485 7.95 40.33 10.22
CA PHE A 485 6.57 40.62 10.63
C PHE A 485 6.02 41.86 9.89
N ILE A 486 6.80 42.94 9.83
CA ILE A 486 6.44 44.18 9.15
C ILE A 486 6.33 43.97 7.63
N ASP A 487 7.29 43.30 7.03
CA ASP A 487 7.29 43.00 5.59
C ASP A 487 6.10 42.14 5.17
N SER A 488 5.49 41.41 6.12
CA SER A 488 4.29 40.58 5.90
C SER A 488 2.97 41.27 6.31
N ARG A 489 2.98 42.58 6.55
CA ARG A 489 1.88 43.41 7.06
C ARG A 489 0.53 43.09 6.41
N GLU A 490 0.43 43.12 5.09
CA GLU A 490 -0.84 42.91 4.36
C GLU A 490 -1.52 41.58 4.75
N LYS A 491 -0.74 40.55 5.01
CA LYS A 491 -1.24 39.22 5.39
C LYS A 491 -1.82 39.22 6.81
N PHE A 492 -1.18 39.91 7.74
CA PHE A 492 -1.69 40.06 9.10
C PHE A 492 -2.96 40.90 9.14
N GLU A 493 -3.02 41.99 8.39
CA GLU A 493 -4.24 42.83 8.26
C GLU A 493 -5.41 42.00 7.67
N MET A 494 -5.13 41.19 6.62
CA MET A 494 -6.13 40.32 6.03
C MET A 494 -6.57 39.23 7.03
N LEU A 495 -5.66 38.66 7.82
CA LEU A 495 -5.99 37.70 8.85
C LEU A 495 -6.95 38.30 9.88
N TYR A 496 -6.55 39.44 10.47
CA TYR A 496 -7.35 40.08 11.53
C TYR A 496 -8.68 40.69 11.06
N SER A 497 -8.81 40.97 9.78
CA SER A 497 -10.12 41.41 9.19
C SER A 497 -11.12 40.25 9.05
N ARG A 498 -10.68 38.99 9.13
CA ARG A 498 -11.50 37.77 8.98
C ARG A 498 -11.87 37.10 10.29
N ILE A 499 -11.12 37.37 11.35
CA ILE A 499 -11.30 36.78 12.68
C ILE A 499 -12.03 37.75 13.58
#